data_2ec1c434463acb3e9ac457e9e9765975
#
_entry.id   2ec1c434463acb3e9ac457e9e9765975
#
_cell.length_a   1.000
_cell.length_b   1.000
_cell.length_c   1.000
_cell.angle_alpha   90.00
_cell.angle_beta   90.00
_cell.angle_gamma   90.00
#
_symmetry.space_group_name_H-M   'P 1'
#
loop_
_entity.id
_entity.type
_entity.pdbx_description
1 polymer ?
#
loop_
_entity_poly.entity_id
_entity_poly.type
_entity_poly.pdbx_seq_one_letter_code
_entity_poly.pdbx_strand_id
1 'polypeptide(L)'
;MSDSNPVLRKPAASDIVAVEHVFKSVVDSTRTLEILRDIDFSLAARETAAIVGASGSGKSTLLSIIAGLDTPTRGTVKLAGIDLFSIDEDERAALRARKVGFVFQSFQLLGNLTALENVMLPLELADMKDARKMASEMLTRVGLSQRLGHYPKVLSGGEQQRVALARAFVVQPAVLLADEPTGSLDFATGETIMKLMFDLNQELGTTLVLVTHDRAIADRCQRRITIEAGRVV
;
A
#
# COMPACT_ATOMS: atom_id res chain seq x y z
N MET A 1 -1.15 29.22 23.14
CA MET A 1 -1.23 28.74 21.72
C MET A 1 -0.52 27.44 21.70
N SER A 2 -1.25 26.32 21.72
CA SER A 2 -0.66 24.99 21.73
C SER A 2 -0.44 24.56 20.27
N ASP A 3 0.81 24.50 19.87
CA ASP A 3 1.23 23.89 18.61
C ASP A 3 0.96 22.37 18.67
N SER A 4 -0.25 21.98 18.31
CA SER A 4 -0.55 20.59 18.00
C SER A 4 -0.04 20.32 16.58
N ASN A 5 1.20 19.84 16.49
CA ASN A 5 1.74 19.30 15.24
C ASN A 5 0.86 18.10 14.83
N PRO A 6 0.13 18.15 13.70
CA PRO A 6 -0.81 17.09 13.31
C PRO A 6 -0.10 15.77 12.92
N VAL A 7 1.24 15.74 12.93
CA VAL A 7 2.05 14.61 12.48
C VAL A 7 2.11 13.46 13.49
N LEU A 8 1.98 13.72 14.79
CA LEU A 8 2.16 12.73 15.84
C LEU A 8 0.89 12.55 16.68
N ARG A 9 -0.15 11.93 16.09
CA ARG A 9 -1.27 11.44 16.88
C ARG A 9 -0.84 10.17 17.60
N LYS A 10 -0.98 10.16 18.95
CA LYS A 10 -0.76 8.91 19.71
C LYS A 10 -1.73 7.81 19.28
N PRO A 11 -1.27 6.56 19.16
CA PRO A 11 -2.11 5.43 18.80
C PRO A 11 -3.34 5.32 19.68
N ALA A 12 -4.51 5.20 19.06
CA ALA A 12 -5.78 4.91 19.74
C ALA A 12 -6.21 3.48 19.40
N ALA A 13 -7.00 2.86 20.29
CA ALA A 13 -7.48 1.50 20.06
C ALA A 13 -8.34 1.32 18.79
N SER A 14 -8.79 2.44 18.18
CA SER A 14 -9.57 2.47 16.95
C SER A 14 -8.74 2.67 15.68
N ASP A 15 -7.40 2.81 15.78
CA ASP A 15 -6.54 3.05 14.63
C ASP A 15 -6.40 1.77 13.80
N ILE A 16 -6.52 1.93 12.47
CA ILE A 16 -6.41 0.81 11.54
C ILE A 16 -4.96 0.40 11.32
N VAL A 17 -4.03 1.37 11.36
CA VAL A 17 -2.59 1.17 11.33
C VAL A 17 -2.00 1.90 12.53
N ALA A 18 -1.18 1.22 13.33
CA ALA A 18 -0.36 1.83 14.37
C ALA A 18 1.09 1.34 14.22
N VAL A 19 2.00 2.29 14.14
CA VAL A 19 3.45 2.06 14.07
C VAL A 19 4.03 2.67 15.33
N GLU A 20 4.58 1.83 16.23
CA GLU A 20 5.00 2.22 17.57
C GLU A 20 6.50 1.94 17.75
N HIS A 21 7.30 2.99 17.85
CA HIS A 21 8.73 2.93 18.10
C HIS A 21 9.49 1.97 17.17
N VAL A 22 9.19 2.00 15.86
CA VAL A 22 9.76 1.08 14.88
C VAL A 22 11.17 1.49 14.49
N PHE A 23 12.10 0.53 14.59
CA PHE A 23 13.48 0.61 14.11
C PHE A 23 13.72 -0.48 13.07
N LYS A 24 14.53 -0.17 12.07
CA LYS A 24 15.03 -1.17 11.11
C LYS A 24 16.50 -0.96 10.85
N SER A 25 17.28 -2.00 11.10
CA SER A 25 18.70 -2.05 10.79
C SER A 25 19.02 -3.28 9.96
N VAL A 26 19.97 -3.14 9.06
CA VAL A 26 20.54 -4.24 8.28
C VAL A 26 22.04 -4.32 8.59
N VAL A 27 22.51 -5.51 8.91
CA VAL A 27 23.93 -5.77 9.17
C VAL A 27 24.55 -6.28 7.89
N ASP A 28 25.51 -5.54 7.35
CA ASP A 28 26.43 -5.99 6.31
C ASP A 28 27.74 -6.43 6.99
N SER A 29 28.57 -7.18 6.26
CA SER A 29 29.83 -7.75 6.77
C SER A 29 30.77 -6.73 7.44
N THR A 30 30.60 -5.45 7.18
CA THR A 30 31.51 -4.37 7.64
C THR A 30 30.81 -3.31 8.52
N ARG A 31 29.49 -3.18 8.47
CA ARG A 31 28.76 -2.12 9.21
C ARG A 31 27.29 -2.45 9.42
N THR A 32 26.69 -1.81 10.43
CA THR A 32 25.25 -1.77 10.62
C THR A 32 24.69 -0.51 9.94
N LEU A 33 23.76 -0.67 9.03
CA LEU A 33 23.01 0.41 8.42
C LEU A 33 21.64 0.53 9.09
N GLU A 34 21.41 1.65 9.77
CA GLU A 34 20.09 1.97 10.30
C GLU A 34 19.24 2.63 9.22
N ILE A 35 18.15 1.95 8.82
CA ILE A 35 17.21 2.40 7.78
C ILE A 35 16.07 3.22 8.39
N LEU A 36 15.48 2.72 9.49
CA LEU A 36 14.44 3.40 10.24
C LEU A 36 14.85 3.59 11.70
N ARG A 37 14.51 4.74 12.26
CA ARG A 37 14.96 5.20 13.59
C ARG A 37 13.78 5.81 14.33
N ASP A 38 13.16 5.04 15.21
CA ASP A 38 12.09 5.49 16.08
C ASP A 38 10.91 6.09 15.30
N ILE A 39 10.36 5.30 14.38
CA ILE A 39 9.16 5.68 13.64
C ILE A 39 7.95 5.45 14.52
N ASP A 40 7.17 6.52 14.72
CA ASP A 40 5.96 6.49 15.55
C ASP A 40 4.84 7.29 14.86
N PHE A 41 3.74 6.65 14.50
CA PHE A 41 2.51 7.28 14.02
C PHE A 41 1.37 6.27 13.97
N SER A 42 0.14 6.79 13.86
CA SER A 42 -1.03 5.96 13.64
C SER A 42 -1.96 6.57 12.59
N LEU A 43 -2.79 5.76 11.96
CA LEU A 43 -3.79 6.16 10.99
C LEU A 43 -5.16 5.65 11.41
N ALA A 44 -6.16 6.53 11.36
CA ALA A 44 -7.55 6.16 11.56
C ALA A 44 -8.10 5.40 10.34
N ALA A 45 -9.17 4.65 10.53
CA ALA A 45 -9.88 4.03 9.41
C ALA A 45 -10.37 5.10 8.41
N ARG A 46 -10.20 4.81 7.12
CA ARG A 46 -10.56 5.69 6.00
C ARG A 46 -9.70 6.96 5.87
N GLU A 47 -8.66 7.10 6.67
CA GLU A 47 -7.69 8.19 6.53
C GLU A 47 -6.81 7.96 5.30
N THR A 48 -6.42 9.04 4.61
CA THR A 48 -5.41 8.98 3.53
C THR A 48 -4.15 9.70 3.99
N ALA A 49 -3.02 9.00 3.95
CA ALA A 49 -1.72 9.53 4.34
C ALA A 49 -0.69 9.36 3.23
N ALA A 50 0.05 10.43 2.95
CA ALA A 50 1.22 10.38 2.07
C ALA A 50 2.50 10.29 2.91
N ILE A 51 3.35 9.31 2.61
CA ILE A 51 4.71 9.21 3.13
C ILE A 51 5.65 9.82 2.11
N VAL A 52 6.31 10.91 2.48
CA VAL A 52 7.22 11.66 1.61
C VAL A 52 8.64 11.70 2.19
N GLY A 53 9.62 11.99 1.35
CA GLY A 53 11.03 12.10 1.75
C GLY A 53 11.98 11.78 0.60
N ALA A 54 13.26 12.05 0.78
CA ALA A 54 14.29 11.78 -0.23
C ALA A 54 14.38 10.29 -0.59
N SER A 55 14.94 9.97 -1.77
CA SER A 55 15.25 8.58 -2.12
C SER A 55 16.20 7.98 -1.07
N GLY A 56 15.95 6.72 -0.69
CA GLY A 56 16.74 6.04 0.34
C GLY A 56 16.41 6.45 1.79
N SER A 57 15.41 7.30 2.05
CA SER A 57 15.03 7.68 3.42
C SER A 57 14.32 6.59 4.23
N GLY A 58 14.02 5.42 3.63
CA GLY A 58 13.38 4.29 4.31
C GLY A 58 11.89 4.10 4.02
N LYS A 59 11.27 4.90 3.12
CA LYS A 59 9.81 4.87 2.84
C LYS A 59 9.28 3.50 2.42
N SER A 60 9.89 2.88 1.40
CA SER A 60 9.48 1.55 0.91
C SER A 60 9.73 0.46 1.95
N THR A 61 10.79 0.58 2.75
CA THR A 61 11.05 -0.32 3.88
C THR A 61 9.95 -0.21 4.94
N LEU A 62 9.56 1.02 5.28
CA LEU A 62 8.45 1.25 6.22
C LEU A 62 7.15 0.68 5.67
N LEU A 63 6.85 0.90 4.38
CA LEU A 63 5.66 0.35 3.74
C LEU A 63 5.64 -1.18 3.79
N SER A 64 6.79 -1.83 3.53
CA SER A 64 6.94 -3.29 3.62
C SER A 64 6.74 -3.82 5.04
N ILE A 65 7.20 -3.08 6.06
CA ILE A 65 6.99 -3.44 7.47
C ILE A 65 5.51 -3.28 7.85
N ILE A 66 4.83 -2.21 7.43
CA ILE A 66 3.39 -2.01 7.64
C ILE A 66 2.57 -3.14 6.98
N ALA A 67 3.03 -3.62 5.82
CA ALA A 67 2.43 -4.77 5.14
C ALA A 67 2.72 -6.11 5.83
N GLY A 68 3.64 -6.17 6.80
CA GLY A 68 4.14 -7.42 7.37
C GLY A 68 4.95 -8.28 6.38
N LEU A 69 5.52 -7.65 5.34
CA LEU A 69 6.41 -8.30 4.35
C LEU A 69 7.87 -8.27 4.79
N ASP A 70 8.23 -7.33 5.68
CA ASP A 70 9.54 -7.25 6.31
C ASP A 70 9.35 -7.06 7.82
N THR A 71 10.32 -7.51 8.61
CA THR A 71 10.25 -7.49 10.08
C THR A 71 11.07 -6.32 10.62
N PRO A 72 10.54 -5.49 11.54
CA PRO A 72 11.31 -4.45 12.20
C PRO A 72 12.40 -5.09 13.10
N THR A 73 13.49 -4.37 13.35
CA THR A 73 14.50 -4.78 14.33
C THR A 73 13.98 -4.60 15.76
N ARG A 74 13.17 -3.58 15.98
CA ARG A 74 12.48 -3.27 17.26
C ARG A 74 11.20 -2.48 16.98
N GLY A 75 10.30 -2.46 17.93
CA GLY A 75 9.03 -1.76 17.86
C GLY A 75 7.88 -2.66 17.44
N THR A 76 6.69 -2.08 17.33
CA THR A 76 5.43 -2.81 17.10
C THR A 76 4.71 -2.19 15.91
N VAL A 77 4.09 -3.03 15.09
CA VAL A 77 3.17 -2.58 14.05
C VAL A 77 1.85 -3.33 14.21
N LYS A 78 0.77 -2.58 14.37
CA LYS A 78 -0.58 -3.14 14.45
C LYS A 78 -1.36 -2.80 13.19
N LEU A 79 -2.06 -3.80 12.68
CA LEU A 79 -2.99 -3.68 11.56
C LEU A 79 -4.38 -4.17 12.03
N ALA A 80 -5.38 -3.30 11.94
CA ALA A 80 -6.72 -3.60 12.45
C ALA A 80 -6.72 -4.11 13.91
N GLY A 81 -5.88 -3.54 14.76
CA GLY A 81 -5.72 -3.89 16.17
C GLY A 81 -4.86 -5.13 16.45
N ILE A 82 -4.41 -5.86 15.42
CA ILE A 82 -3.58 -7.06 15.55
C ILE A 82 -2.11 -6.67 15.42
N ASP A 83 -1.28 -7.03 16.40
CA ASP A 83 0.19 -6.89 16.29
C ASP A 83 0.72 -7.91 15.30
N LEU A 84 1.27 -7.41 14.18
CA LEU A 84 1.72 -8.23 13.05
C LEU A 84 2.87 -9.18 13.40
N PHE A 85 3.69 -8.81 14.38
CA PHE A 85 4.89 -9.57 14.72
C PHE A 85 4.73 -10.42 16.00
N SER A 86 3.53 -10.41 16.60
CA SER A 86 3.14 -11.35 17.66
C SER A 86 2.48 -12.63 17.13
N ILE A 87 2.10 -12.66 15.85
CA ILE A 87 1.49 -13.78 15.16
C ILE A 87 2.50 -14.47 14.24
N ASP A 88 2.26 -15.72 13.88
CA ASP A 88 3.13 -16.46 12.96
C ASP A 88 2.98 -15.98 11.49
N GLU A 89 3.81 -16.51 10.59
CA GLU A 89 3.81 -16.07 9.17
C GLU A 89 2.54 -16.49 8.45
N ASP A 90 1.96 -17.64 8.76
CA ASP A 90 0.74 -18.10 8.09
C ASP A 90 -0.46 -17.23 8.49
N GLU A 91 -0.57 -16.90 9.78
CA GLU A 91 -1.59 -15.98 10.28
C GLU A 91 -1.41 -14.57 9.71
N ARG A 92 -0.15 -14.11 9.61
CA ARG A 92 0.20 -12.80 9.02
C ARG A 92 -0.12 -12.77 7.53
N ALA A 93 0.18 -13.84 6.78
CA ALA A 93 -0.18 -13.98 5.37
C ALA A 93 -1.70 -13.97 5.16
N ALA A 94 -2.45 -14.69 6.02
CA ALA A 94 -3.92 -14.69 5.98
C ALA A 94 -4.51 -13.31 6.30
N LEU A 95 -3.92 -12.58 7.25
CA LEU A 95 -4.32 -11.21 7.57
C LEU A 95 -4.06 -10.26 6.38
N ARG A 96 -2.87 -10.34 5.75
CA ARG A 96 -2.54 -9.58 4.53
C ARG A 96 -3.55 -9.84 3.43
N ALA A 97 -3.81 -11.11 3.10
CA ALA A 97 -4.72 -11.50 2.03
C ALA A 97 -6.12 -10.88 2.17
N ARG A 98 -6.59 -10.69 3.42
CA ARG A 98 -7.94 -10.16 3.71
C ARG A 98 -7.99 -8.65 3.93
N LYS A 99 -6.91 -8.05 4.41
CA LYS A 99 -6.94 -6.66 4.94
C LYS A 99 -6.08 -5.68 4.16
N VAL A 100 -5.12 -6.15 3.36
CA VAL A 100 -4.15 -5.28 2.68
C VAL A 100 -4.25 -5.44 1.17
N GLY A 101 -4.45 -4.32 0.48
CA GLY A 101 -4.18 -4.21 -0.96
C GLY A 101 -2.80 -3.59 -1.17
N PHE A 102 -2.08 -4.00 -2.20
CA PHE A 102 -0.77 -3.44 -2.52
C PHE A 102 -0.68 -3.01 -3.99
N VAL A 103 -0.19 -1.79 -4.22
CA VAL A 103 0.08 -1.24 -5.55
C VAL A 103 1.54 -0.82 -5.61
N PHE A 104 2.28 -1.37 -6.58
CA PHE A 104 3.70 -1.15 -6.77
C PHE A 104 3.99 -0.25 -7.97
N GLN A 105 5.13 0.40 -7.98
CA GLN A 105 5.62 1.21 -9.09
C GLN A 105 5.75 0.40 -10.39
N SER A 106 6.22 -0.85 -10.32
CA SER A 106 6.46 -1.74 -11.45
C SER A 106 5.31 -2.71 -11.73
N PHE A 107 4.07 -2.38 -11.33
CA PHE A 107 2.82 -3.14 -11.49
C PHE A 107 2.82 -4.51 -10.80
N GLN A 108 3.92 -5.25 -10.84
CA GLN A 108 4.14 -6.60 -10.29
C GLN A 108 3.01 -7.59 -10.66
N LEU A 109 2.58 -7.55 -11.91
CA LEU A 109 1.64 -8.53 -12.45
C LEU A 109 2.37 -9.85 -12.74
N LEU A 110 1.67 -10.96 -12.51
CA LEU A 110 2.16 -12.28 -12.89
C LEU A 110 2.03 -12.43 -14.40
N GLY A 111 3.16 -12.48 -15.10
CA GLY A 111 3.23 -12.42 -16.57
C GLY A 111 2.64 -13.63 -17.27
N ASN A 112 2.50 -14.75 -16.56
CA ASN A 112 1.89 -16.02 -17.03
C ASN A 112 0.37 -16.09 -16.76
N LEU A 113 -0.20 -15.08 -16.11
CA LEU A 113 -1.63 -14.95 -15.85
C LEU A 113 -2.22 -13.82 -16.70
N THR A 114 -3.44 -13.99 -17.16
CA THR A 114 -4.24 -12.95 -17.82
C THR A 114 -4.60 -11.82 -16.84
N ALA A 115 -5.13 -10.70 -17.34
CA ALA A 115 -5.64 -9.62 -16.50
C ALA A 115 -6.71 -10.13 -15.51
N LEU A 116 -7.63 -10.97 -15.99
CA LEU A 116 -8.68 -11.55 -15.14
C LEU A 116 -8.07 -12.44 -14.04
N GLU A 117 -7.16 -13.35 -14.39
CA GLU A 117 -6.51 -14.25 -13.42
C GLU A 117 -5.64 -13.50 -12.41
N ASN A 118 -4.94 -12.43 -12.81
CA ASN A 118 -4.22 -11.58 -11.86
C ASN A 118 -5.16 -10.96 -10.81
N VAL A 119 -6.37 -10.56 -11.20
CA VAL A 119 -7.36 -9.96 -10.28
C VAL A 119 -8.13 -11.04 -9.49
N MET A 120 -8.30 -12.23 -10.04
CA MET A 120 -8.91 -13.37 -9.33
C MET A 120 -8.03 -13.89 -8.19
N LEU A 121 -6.71 -13.90 -8.37
CA LEU A 121 -5.76 -14.54 -7.46
C LEU A 121 -5.96 -14.15 -5.97
N PRO A 122 -6.03 -12.87 -5.58
CA PRO A 122 -6.26 -12.53 -4.16
C PRO A 122 -7.61 -13.01 -3.63
N LEU A 123 -8.63 -13.10 -4.46
CA LEU A 123 -9.95 -13.63 -4.07
C LEU A 123 -9.87 -15.14 -3.82
N GLU A 124 -9.15 -15.88 -4.66
CA GLU A 124 -8.92 -17.31 -4.51
C GLU A 124 -8.09 -17.63 -3.26
N LEU A 125 -7.03 -16.84 -3.01
CA LEU A 125 -6.21 -16.96 -1.79
C LEU A 125 -6.99 -16.62 -0.50
N ALA A 126 -8.02 -15.78 -0.60
CA ALA A 126 -8.92 -15.46 0.50
C ALA A 126 -10.12 -16.42 0.60
N ASP A 127 -10.15 -17.49 -0.21
CA ASP A 127 -11.23 -18.49 -0.30
C ASP A 127 -12.62 -17.86 -0.54
N MET A 128 -12.65 -16.80 -1.36
CA MET A 128 -13.89 -16.09 -1.69
C MET A 128 -14.64 -16.77 -2.84
N LYS A 129 -15.95 -16.95 -2.62
CA LYS A 129 -16.85 -17.45 -3.67
C LYS A 129 -17.00 -16.41 -4.79
N ASP A 130 -17.30 -16.89 -6.02
CA ASP A 130 -17.53 -16.03 -7.19
C ASP A 130 -16.33 -15.15 -7.62
N ALA A 131 -15.09 -15.58 -7.33
CA ALA A 131 -13.86 -14.85 -7.64
C ALA A 131 -13.83 -14.32 -9.08
N ARG A 132 -14.22 -15.16 -10.07
CA ARG A 132 -14.25 -14.76 -11.48
C ARG A 132 -15.23 -13.61 -11.76
N LYS A 133 -16.41 -13.63 -11.15
CA LYS A 133 -17.43 -12.60 -11.32
C LYS A 133 -16.93 -11.28 -10.71
N MET A 134 -16.48 -11.32 -9.45
CA MET A 134 -15.95 -10.15 -8.74
C MET A 134 -14.76 -9.52 -9.47
N ALA A 135 -13.82 -10.33 -9.95
CA ALA A 135 -12.68 -9.85 -10.72
C ALA A 135 -13.09 -9.19 -12.05
N SER A 136 -14.06 -9.78 -12.78
CA SER A 136 -14.59 -9.21 -14.02
C SER A 136 -15.29 -7.88 -13.79
N GLU A 137 -16.08 -7.77 -12.74
CA GLU A 137 -16.77 -6.53 -12.35
C GLU A 137 -15.74 -5.45 -11.97
N MET A 138 -14.71 -5.79 -11.20
CA MET A 138 -13.66 -4.84 -10.83
C MET A 138 -12.85 -4.39 -12.05
N LEU A 139 -12.50 -5.28 -12.99
CA LEU A 139 -11.84 -4.91 -14.24
C LEU A 139 -12.71 -4.01 -15.11
N THR A 140 -14.02 -4.22 -15.11
CA THR A 140 -14.97 -3.32 -15.80
C THR A 140 -14.96 -1.94 -15.16
N ARG A 141 -14.95 -1.84 -13.84
CA ARG A 141 -14.85 -0.55 -13.10
C ARG A 141 -13.59 0.24 -13.43
N VAL A 142 -12.46 -0.44 -13.65
CA VAL A 142 -11.21 0.23 -14.04
C VAL A 142 -11.09 0.41 -15.57
N GLY A 143 -12.17 0.16 -16.34
CA GLY A 143 -12.23 0.39 -17.79
C GLY A 143 -11.49 -0.67 -18.63
N LEU A 144 -11.42 -1.91 -18.15
CA LEU A 144 -10.70 -3.02 -18.81
C LEU A 144 -11.62 -4.18 -19.19
N SER A 145 -12.93 -3.96 -19.39
CA SER A 145 -13.89 -5.00 -19.78
C SER A 145 -13.51 -5.77 -21.04
N GLN A 146 -12.79 -5.12 -21.98
CA GLN A 146 -12.33 -5.72 -23.24
C GLN A 146 -10.93 -6.32 -23.15
N ARG A 147 -10.31 -6.35 -21.95
CA ARG A 147 -8.93 -6.80 -21.73
C ARG A 147 -8.82 -8.02 -20.81
N LEU A 148 -9.91 -8.63 -20.41
CA LEU A 148 -9.95 -9.73 -19.42
C LEU A 148 -8.99 -10.88 -19.74
N GLY A 149 -8.94 -11.32 -21.00
CA GLY A 149 -8.10 -12.42 -21.46
C GLY A 149 -6.68 -12.01 -21.92
N HIS A 150 -6.30 -10.74 -21.77
CA HIS A 150 -4.98 -10.27 -22.19
C HIS A 150 -3.92 -10.53 -21.11
N TYR A 151 -2.74 -10.97 -21.55
CA TYR A 151 -1.56 -11.11 -20.70
C TYR A 151 -0.86 -9.77 -20.50
N PRO A 152 -0.14 -9.55 -19.39
CA PRO A 152 0.55 -8.28 -19.09
C PRO A 152 1.43 -7.76 -20.23
N LYS A 153 2.13 -8.66 -20.94
CA LYS A 153 3.05 -8.30 -22.04
C LYS A 153 2.40 -7.58 -23.23
N VAL A 154 1.08 -7.68 -23.40
CA VAL A 154 0.34 -7.03 -24.49
C VAL A 154 -0.51 -5.85 -24.00
N LEU A 155 -0.44 -5.52 -22.72
CA LEU A 155 -1.09 -4.36 -22.11
C LEU A 155 -0.13 -3.18 -22.06
N SER A 156 -0.64 -1.96 -22.30
CA SER A 156 0.10 -0.74 -22.06
C SER A 156 0.41 -0.57 -20.56
N GLY A 157 1.39 0.29 -20.21
CA GLY A 157 1.73 0.56 -18.81
C GLY A 157 0.52 1.05 -17.99
N GLY A 158 -0.29 1.94 -18.54
CA GLY A 158 -1.52 2.40 -17.89
C GLY A 158 -2.59 1.31 -17.74
N GLU A 159 -2.71 0.38 -18.71
CA GLU A 159 -3.59 -0.79 -18.59
C GLU A 159 -3.07 -1.76 -17.52
N GLN A 160 -1.76 -2.01 -17.48
CA GLN A 160 -1.14 -2.85 -16.43
C GLN A 160 -1.37 -2.26 -15.04
N GLN A 161 -1.23 -0.95 -14.88
CA GLN A 161 -1.48 -0.29 -13.59
C GLN A 161 -2.96 -0.35 -13.20
N ARG A 162 -3.90 -0.25 -14.16
CA ARG A 162 -5.32 -0.47 -13.86
C ARG A 162 -5.61 -1.92 -13.45
N VAL A 163 -4.94 -2.91 -14.02
CA VAL A 163 -5.03 -4.31 -13.53
C VAL A 163 -4.48 -4.42 -12.10
N ALA A 164 -3.34 -3.77 -11.80
CA ALA A 164 -2.75 -3.77 -10.46
C ALA A 164 -3.69 -3.10 -9.43
N LEU A 165 -4.33 -1.98 -9.80
CA LEU A 165 -5.36 -1.35 -8.96
C LEU A 165 -6.56 -2.28 -8.74
N ALA A 166 -7.08 -2.89 -9.80
CA ALA A 166 -8.19 -3.84 -9.70
C ALA A 166 -7.83 -5.01 -8.76
N ARG A 167 -6.64 -5.58 -8.90
CA ARG A 167 -6.12 -6.64 -8.03
C ARG A 167 -6.04 -6.22 -6.57
N ALA A 168 -5.59 -4.98 -6.32
CA ALA A 168 -5.43 -4.47 -4.96
C ALA A 168 -6.79 -4.18 -4.27
N PHE A 169 -7.78 -3.72 -5.03
CA PHE A 169 -9.08 -3.32 -4.48
C PHE A 169 -10.14 -4.42 -4.48
N VAL A 170 -9.95 -5.51 -5.25
CA VAL A 170 -11.01 -6.53 -5.44
C VAL A 170 -11.43 -7.23 -4.16
N VAL A 171 -10.54 -7.39 -3.20
CA VAL A 171 -10.82 -7.95 -1.86
C VAL A 171 -11.42 -6.93 -0.89
N GLN A 172 -11.65 -5.68 -1.34
CA GLN A 172 -12.11 -4.55 -0.51
C GLN A 172 -11.25 -4.40 0.76
N PRO A 173 -9.94 -4.14 0.62
CA PRO A 173 -9.02 -4.16 1.72
C PRO A 173 -9.30 -3.04 2.72
N ALA A 174 -8.99 -3.27 4.00
CA ALA A 174 -9.07 -2.23 5.03
C ALA A 174 -7.99 -1.15 4.83
N VAL A 175 -6.83 -1.54 4.29
CA VAL A 175 -5.70 -0.66 4.02
C VAL A 175 -5.16 -0.92 2.61
N LEU A 176 -4.99 0.14 1.84
CA LEU A 176 -4.25 0.13 0.58
C LEU A 176 -2.87 0.73 0.81
N LEU A 177 -1.83 -0.01 0.48
CA LEU A 177 -0.45 0.44 0.48
C LEU A 177 -0.01 0.66 -0.97
N ALA A 178 0.43 1.87 -1.29
CA ALA A 178 0.86 2.22 -2.64
C ALA A 178 2.28 2.79 -2.62
N ASP A 179 3.20 2.16 -3.34
CA ASP A 179 4.60 2.59 -3.45
C ASP A 179 4.84 3.18 -4.84
N GLU A 180 4.90 4.49 -4.93
CA GLU A 180 5.11 5.28 -6.16
C GLU A 180 4.26 4.79 -7.36
N PRO A 181 2.92 4.68 -7.23
CA PRO A 181 2.06 3.94 -8.17
C PRO A 181 2.06 4.48 -9.60
N THR A 182 2.62 5.65 -9.84
CA THR A 182 2.70 6.28 -11.18
C THR A 182 4.13 6.50 -11.67
N GLY A 183 5.13 6.07 -10.91
CA GLY A 183 6.54 6.35 -11.20
C GLY A 183 7.08 5.73 -12.50
N SER A 184 6.36 4.77 -13.10
CA SER A 184 6.70 4.14 -14.39
C SER A 184 5.83 4.61 -15.55
N LEU A 185 4.99 5.65 -15.37
CA LEU A 185 4.03 6.14 -16.34
C LEU A 185 4.37 7.56 -16.80
N ASP A 186 3.90 7.92 -17.99
CA ASP A 186 3.88 9.32 -18.40
C ASP A 186 2.91 10.14 -17.54
N PHE A 187 3.10 11.45 -17.50
CA PHE A 187 2.37 12.36 -16.64
C PHE A 187 0.84 12.26 -16.81
N ALA A 188 0.34 12.27 -18.07
CA ALA A 188 -1.10 12.27 -18.33
C ALA A 188 -1.77 10.94 -17.91
N THR A 189 -1.10 9.82 -18.20
CA THR A 189 -1.52 8.50 -17.75
C THR A 189 -1.47 8.41 -16.22
N GLY A 190 -0.39 8.92 -15.61
CA GLY A 190 -0.22 8.98 -14.16
C GLY A 190 -1.36 9.69 -13.46
N GLU A 191 -1.74 10.88 -13.91
CA GLU A 191 -2.89 11.63 -13.36
C GLU A 191 -4.22 10.85 -13.45
N THR A 192 -4.45 10.18 -14.58
CA THR A 192 -5.65 9.35 -14.76
C THR A 192 -5.67 8.18 -13.77
N ILE A 193 -4.53 7.52 -13.55
CA ILE A 193 -4.38 6.42 -12.60
C ILE A 193 -4.56 6.91 -11.16
N MET A 194 -3.96 8.05 -10.81
CA MET A 194 -4.11 8.63 -9.48
C MET A 194 -5.56 9.00 -9.19
N LYS A 195 -6.24 9.65 -10.15
CA LYS A 195 -7.67 9.94 -10.02
C LYS A 195 -8.47 8.67 -9.75
N LEU A 196 -8.30 7.65 -10.58
CA LEU A 196 -8.99 6.36 -10.43
C LEU A 196 -8.71 5.71 -9.06
N MET A 197 -7.47 5.75 -8.58
CA MET A 197 -7.10 5.20 -7.27
C MET A 197 -7.81 5.93 -6.12
N PHE A 198 -7.84 7.27 -6.14
CA PHE A 198 -8.54 8.05 -5.11
C PHE A 198 -10.06 7.86 -5.18
N ASP A 199 -10.65 7.80 -6.39
CA ASP A 199 -12.08 7.55 -6.57
C ASP A 199 -12.48 6.18 -5.97
N LEU A 200 -11.73 5.11 -6.29
CA LEU A 200 -11.95 3.78 -5.71
C LEU A 200 -11.74 3.75 -4.21
N ASN A 201 -10.69 4.44 -3.72
CA ASN A 201 -10.40 4.52 -2.29
C ASN A 201 -11.55 5.17 -1.52
N GLN A 202 -12.07 6.28 -2.02
CA GLN A 202 -13.20 6.98 -1.41
C GLN A 202 -14.49 6.14 -1.43
N GLU A 203 -14.79 5.52 -2.57
CA GLU A 203 -15.99 4.70 -2.75
C GLU A 203 -15.99 3.48 -1.82
N LEU A 204 -14.85 2.79 -1.71
CA LEU A 204 -14.72 1.58 -0.90
C LEU A 204 -14.40 1.86 0.57
N GLY A 205 -14.11 3.12 0.92
CA GLY A 205 -13.79 3.53 2.28
C GLY A 205 -12.51 2.90 2.83
N THR A 206 -11.53 2.66 1.96
CA THR A 206 -10.23 2.06 2.30
C THR A 206 -9.31 3.12 2.93
N THR A 207 -8.50 2.76 3.92
CA THR A 207 -7.41 3.61 4.42
C THR A 207 -6.26 3.55 3.43
N LEU A 208 -5.72 4.71 3.03
CA LEU A 208 -4.63 4.79 2.04
C LEU A 208 -3.31 5.21 2.69
N VAL A 209 -2.26 4.43 2.45
CA VAL A 209 -0.87 4.83 2.73
C VAL A 209 -0.13 4.90 1.40
N LEU A 210 0.20 6.11 0.98
CA LEU A 210 0.81 6.39 -0.32
C LEU A 210 2.24 6.88 -0.15
N VAL A 211 3.21 6.15 -0.67
CA VAL A 211 4.59 6.65 -0.83
C VAL A 211 4.68 7.40 -2.16
N THR A 212 5.11 8.64 -2.11
CA THR A 212 5.35 9.45 -3.31
C THR A 212 6.42 10.52 -3.05
N HIS A 213 7.14 10.89 -4.10
CA HIS A 213 8.00 12.07 -4.12
C HIS A 213 7.32 13.29 -4.76
N ASP A 214 6.14 13.12 -5.36
CA ASP A 214 5.35 14.18 -5.95
C ASP A 214 4.53 14.90 -4.90
N ARG A 215 4.80 16.21 -4.72
CA ARG A 215 4.11 17.06 -3.74
C ARG A 215 2.64 17.25 -4.09
N ALA A 216 2.29 17.41 -5.36
CA ALA A 216 0.92 17.63 -5.79
C ALA A 216 0.05 16.39 -5.50
N ILE A 217 0.62 15.19 -5.64
CA ILE A 217 -0.04 13.94 -5.27
C ILE A 217 -0.16 13.83 -3.74
N ALA A 218 0.92 14.15 -3.00
CA ALA A 218 0.92 14.11 -1.54
C ALA A 218 -0.12 15.05 -0.92
N ASP A 219 -0.32 16.24 -1.51
CA ASP A 219 -1.28 17.25 -1.05
C ASP A 219 -2.76 16.85 -1.29
N ARG A 220 -3.01 15.76 -2.04
CA ARG A 220 -4.35 15.15 -2.16
C ARG A 220 -4.72 14.26 -0.98
N CYS A 221 -3.72 13.84 -0.18
CA CYS A 221 -3.95 13.08 1.04
C CYS A 221 -4.30 14.01 2.21
N GLN A 222 -5.11 13.50 3.15
CA GLN A 222 -5.51 14.25 4.35
C GLN A 222 -4.34 14.55 5.28
N ARG A 223 -3.29 13.70 5.23
CA ARG A 223 -2.12 13.80 6.09
C ARG A 223 -0.84 13.55 5.32
N ARG A 224 0.22 14.25 5.68
CA ARG A 224 1.56 14.03 5.17
C ARG A 224 2.50 13.64 6.31
N ILE A 225 3.24 12.55 6.11
CA ILE A 225 4.27 12.04 7.01
C ILE A 225 5.60 12.18 6.28
N THR A 226 6.47 13.04 6.78
CA THR A 226 7.78 13.27 6.16
C THR A 226 8.82 12.37 6.83
N ILE A 227 9.60 11.64 6.03
CA ILE A 227 10.71 10.81 6.53
C ILE A 227 12.03 11.39 6.05
N GLU A 228 12.88 11.79 7.00
CA GLU A 228 14.25 12.25 6.76
C GLU A 228 15.24 11.42 7.56
N ALA A 229 16.25 10.88 6.87
CA ALA A 229 17.29 10.03 7.48
C ALA A 229 16.73 8.93 8.41
N GLY A 230 15.60 8.32 8.01
CA GLY A 230 14.95 7.26 8.76
C GLY A 230 14.10 7.71 9.94
N ARG A 231 13.80 9.01 10.11
CA ARG A 231 12.96 9.56 11.19
C ARG A 231 11.75 10.29 10.63
N VAL A 232 10.66 10.32 11.39
CA VAL A 232 9.52 11.21 11.13
C VAL A 232 9.87 12.62 11.61
N VAL A 233 9.65 13.63 10.72
CA VAL A 233 9.91 15.05 10.97
C VAL A 233 8.69 15.93 10.70
#